data_2da0bf45d7ebb594ede6ce291faadfda
#
_entry.id   2da0bf45d7ebb594ede6ce291faadfda
#
_cell.length_a   1.000
_cell.length_b   1.000
_cell.length_c   1.000
_cell.angle_alpha   90.00
_cell.angle_beta   90.00
_cell.angle_gamma   90.00
#
_symmetry.space_group_name_H-M   'P 1'
#
loop_
_entity.id
_entity.type
_entity.pdbx_description
1 polymer ?
#
loop_
_entity_poly.entity_id
_entity_poly.type
_entity_poly.pdbx_seq_one_letter_code
_entity_poly.pdbx_strand_id
1 'polypeptide(L)'
;MYGLTVKTDFELKGVHEIEKTDDIQVSLLSGEIKKEYVDVTEEECSLEVGYGMICRKDNWMCARFRNLAVFEISNGNKITYQLYEGYDYMHVNELIVCFCMVVLAYQRGMVLIHGSGINYKNRALIISGLSGAGKSSLADELLDRNYLMIADDVVAIDSSNAIAQACASFPMRKLCADAVERKGYDKRDLFKVPDLEREKYAIMIDEQYYAENLDMANMVVIEKGAVEKPELREIKGAEKLKYLVNNLVQKNFYKTIKVTDDYMKKIVKLANQIKLYVLIRPEDKITVKEQADLIEKTL
;
A
#
# COMPACT_ATOMS: atom_id res chain seq x y z
N MET A 1 -3.73 -3.20 11.59
CA MET A 1 -3.40 -2.66 10.23
C MET A 1 -1.88 -2.55 10.07
N TYR A 2 -1.33 -2.99 8.96
CA TYR A 2 0.12 -3.04 8.73
C TYR A 2 0.90 -3.75 9.86
N GLY A 3 0.33 -4.84 10.37
CA GLY A 3 0.89 -5.59 11.50
C GLY A 3 0.86 -4.84 12.85
N LEU A 4 0.13 -3.73 12.95
CA LEU A 4 0.10 -2.87 14.13
C LEU A 4 -1.28 -2.91 14.81
N THR A 5 -1.25 -2.95 16.15
CA THR A 5 -2.43 -2.79 16.99
C THR A 5 -2.72 -1.31 17.19
N VAL A 6 -3.91 -0.87 16.80
CA VAL A 6 -4.33 0.55 16.80
C VAL A 6 -5.47 0.75 17.78
N LYS A 7 -5.30 1.69 18.74
CA LYS A 7 -6.39 2.22 19.54
C LYS A 7 -6.98 3.42 18.82
N THR A 8 -8.28 3.43 18.59
CA THR A 8 -8.96 4.51 17.88
C THR A 8 -10.30 4.86 18.55
N ASP A 9 -10.70 6.13 18.42
CA ASP A 9 -12.05 6.62 18.70
C ASP A 9 -12.84 6.90 17.39
N PHE A 10 -12.24 6.67 16.21
CA PHE A 10 -12.90 6.71 14.92
C PHE A 10 -13.34 5.29 14.54
N GLU A 11 -14.61 5.11 14.18
CA GLU A 11 -15.10 3.84 13.65
C GLU A 11 -14.44 3.58 12.29
N LEU A 12 -13.59 2.55 12.21
CA LEU A 12 -12.91 2.19 10.95
C LEU A 12 -13.66 1.09 10.24
N LYS A 13 -14.17 1.34 9.04
CA LYS A 13 -14.73 0.29 8.18
C LYS A 13 -13.64 -0.53 7.51
N GLY A 14 -13.88 -1.83 7.42
CA GLY A 14 -12.97 -2.76 6.77
C GLY A 14 -11.72 -3.09 7.58
N VAL A 15 -11.80 -2.98 8.90
CA VAL A 15 -10.72 -3.38 9.82
C VAL A 15 -11.29 -4.35 10.84
N HIS A 16 -10.54 -5.39 11.16
CA HIS A 16 -10.96 -6.30 12.21
C HIS A 16 -10.76 -5.69 13.60
N GLU A 17 -11.81 -5.67 14.38
CA GLU A 17 -11.71 -5.40 15.81
C GLU A 17 -11.11 -6.62 16.51
N ILE A 18 -10.18 -6.37 17.44
CA ILE A 18 -9.61 -7.39 18.31
C ILE A 18 -10.11 -7.18 19.74
N GLU A 19 -10.10 -8.24 20.52
CA GLU A 19 -10.35 -8.13 21.95
C GLU A 19 -9.37 -7.14 22.60
N LYS A 20 -9.78 -6.53 23.74
CA LYS A 20 -8.95 -5.56 24.45
C LYS A 20 -7.57 -6.15 24.75
N THR A 21 -6.55 -5.43 24.35
CA THR A 21 -5.15 -5.76 24.60
C THR A 21 -4.42 -4.58 25.20
N ASP A 22 -3.42 -4.85 26.02
CA ASP A 22 -2.51 -3.83 26.55
C ASP A 22 -1.37 -3.50 25.56
N ASP A 23 -1.17 -4.32 24.53
CA ASP A 23 -0.15 -4.10 23.48
C ASP A 23 -0.66 -3.14 22.38
N ILE A 24 -0.90 -1.89 22.77
CA ILE A 24 -1.29 -0.83 21.84
C ILE A 24 -0.04 -0.18 21.28
N GLN A 25 0.17 -0.32 19.98
CA GLN A 25 1.35 0.20 19.29
C GLN A 25 1.11 1.57 18.64
N VAL A 26 -0.15 1.92 18.37
CA VAL A 26 -0.55 3.16 17.71
C VAL A 26 -1.78 3.74 18.38
N SER A 27 -1.79 5.04 18.62
CA SER A 27 -2.99 5.80 18.95
C SER A 27 -3.47 6.62 17.76
N LEU A 28 -4.73 6.46 17.39
CA LEU A 28 -5.45 7.25 16.38
C LEU A 28 -6.67 7.86 17.08
N LEU A 29 -6.55 9.09 17.50
CA LEU A 29 -7.56 9.74 18.37
C LEU A 29 -7.91 11.13 17.86
N SER A 30 -9.16 11.51 18.03
CA SER A 30 -9.59 12.91 17.84
C SER A 30 -8.82 13.83 18.80
N GLY A 31 -8.56 15.05 18.35
CA GLY A 31 -7.84 16.02 19.18
C GLY A 31 -7.66 17.36 18.50
N GLU A 32 -7.26 18.34 19.28
CA GLU A 32 -6.93 19.66 18.78
C GLU A 32 -5.55 19.63 18.11
N ILE A 33 -5.50 20.06 16.86
CA ILE A 33 -4.27 20.25 16.09
C ILE A 33 -3.94 21.73 16.13
N LYS A 34 -2.68 22.08 16.41
CA LYS A 34 -2.27 23.48 16.55
C LYS A 34 -2.70 24.30 15.33
N LYS A 35 -3.26 25.48 15.60
CA LYS A 35 -3.80 26.36 14.56
C LYS A 35 -2.75 26.70 13.49
N GLU A 36 -1.51 26.88 13.87
CA GLU A 36 -0.38 27.11 12.95
C GLU A 36 -0.18 26.00 11.90
N TYR A 37 -0.65 24.77 12.17
CA TYR A 37 -0.59 23.65 11.23
C TYR A 37 -1.87 23.54 10.39
N VAL A 38 -2.99 24.04 10.90
CA VAL A 38 -4.27 24.05 10.19
C VAL A 38 -4.31 25.18 9.17
N ASP A 39 -3.70 26.31 9.49
CA ASP A 39 -3.69 27.54 8.68
C ASP A 39 -2.40 27.67 7.83
N VAL A 40 -1.71 26.55 7.56
CA VAL A 40 -0.50 26.56 6.73
C VAL A 40 -0.78 27.16 5.35
N THR A 41 0.04 28.10 4.95
CA THR A 41 -0.01 28.73 3.63
C THR A 41 0.60 27.85 2.54
N GLU A 42 0.35 28.11 1.28
CA GLU A 42 0.97 27.40 0.15
C GLU A 42 2.51 27.51 0.16
N GLU A 43 3.06 28.58 0.74
CA GLU A 43 4.50 28.81 0.86
C GLU A 43 5.15 27.91 1.94
N GLU A 44 4.40 27.53 2.97
CA GLU A 44 4.86 26.65 4.05
C GLU A 44 4.62 25.16 3.77
N CYS A 45 3.69 24.84 2.88
CA CYS A 45 3.40 23.47 2.48
C CYS A 45 4.35 23.00 1.39
N SER A 46 5.06 21.93 1.66
CA SER A 46 5.98 21.34 0.68
C SER A 46 5.27 20.71 -0.52
N LEU A 47 3.97 20.41 -0.44
CA LEU A 47 3.25 19.66 -1.48
C LEU A 47 1.74 19.81 -1.39
N GLU A 48 1.13 20.08 -2.55
CA GLU A 48 -0.27 19.82 -2.80
C GLU A 48 -0.42 18.36 -3.23
N VAL A 49 -1.30 17.61 -2.55
CA VAL A 49 -1.58 16.20 -2.84
C VAL A 49 -3.05 16.07 -3.15
N GLY A 50 -3.38 16.09 -4.44
CA GLY A 50 -4.75 16.03 -4.89
C GLY A 50 -5.59 17.17 -4.32
N TYR A 51 -6.46 16.85 -3.34
CA TYR A 51 -7.33 17.81 -2.64
C TYR A 51 -6.80 18.24 -1.27
N GLY A 52 -5.55 17.93 -0.94
CA GLY A 52 -4.93 18.17 0.36
C GLY A 52 -3.58 18.87 0.29
N MET A 53 -3.15 19.38 1.42
CA MET A 53 -1.86 20.04 1.61
C MET A 53 -1.11 19.33 2.73
N ILE A 54 0.21 19.14 2.54
CA ILE A 54 1.06 18.40 3.47
C ILE A 54 2.23 19.26 3.90
N CYS A 55 2.42 19.34 5.22
CA CYS A 55 3.60 19.91 5.85
C CYS A 55 4.35 18.80 6.60
N ARG A 56 5.68 18.78 6.48
CA ARG A 56 6.48 17.72 7.08
C ARG A 56 7.76 18.26 7.71
N LYS A 57 8.12 17.69 8.84
CA LYS A 57 9.38 17.96 9.54
C LYS A 57 9.82 16.68 10.26
N ASP A 58 10.98 16.13 9.88
CA ASP A 58 11.57 14.94 10.50
C ASP A 58 10.54 13.76 10.63
N ASN A 59 10.30 13.31 11.86
CA ASN A 59 9.36 12.23 12.19
C ASN A 59 7.93 12.74 12.48
N TRP A 60 7.56 13.86 11.89
CA TRP A 60 6.27 14.51 12.04
C TRP A 60 5.71 14.92 10.68
N MET A 61 4.39 14.82 10.51
CA MET A 61 3.67 15.27 9.34
C MET A 61 2.31 15.82 9.75
N CYS A 62 1.92 16.96 9.17
CA CYS A 62 0.53 17.44 9.18
C CYS A 62 0.00 17.42 7.75
N ALA A 63 -1.16 16.80 7.56
CA ALA A 63 -1.84 16.74 6.27
C ALA A 63 -3.25 17.31 6.40
N ARG A 64 -3.58 18.30 5.58
CA ARG A 64 -4.89 18.94 5.54
C ARG A 64 -5.61 18.58 4.25
N PHE A 65 -6.78 17.98 4.35
CA PHE A 65 -7.64 17.64 3.23
C PHE A 65 -8.91 18.51 3.31
N ARG A 66 -9.14 19.35 2.28
CA ARG A 66 -10.24 20.34 2.26
C ARG A 66 -11.58 19.65 2.49
N ASN A 67 -12.40 20.22 3.37
CA ASN A 67 -13.74 19.76 3.72
C ASN A 67 -13.82 18.33 4.30
N LEU A 68 -12.68 17.71 4.65
CA LEU A 68 -12.64 16.37 5.22
C LEU A 68 -12.03 16.39 6.62
N ALA A 69 -10.71 16.54 6.71
CA ALA A 69 -9.99 16.44 7.97
C ALA A 69 -8.62 17.09 7.92
N VAL A 70 -8.05 17.33 9.09
CA VAL A 70 -6.63 17.54 9.31
C VAL A 70 -6.09 16.35 10.09
N PHE A 71 -4.93 15.85 9.71
CA PHE A 71 -4.21 14.78 10.39
C PHE A 71 -2.83 15.24 10.82
N GLU A 72 -2.47 14.95 12.06
CA GLU A 72 -1.11 15.05 12.58
C GLU A 72 -0.59 13.64 12.85
N ILE A 73 0.51 13.26 12.18
CA ILE A 73 1.09 11.92 12.23
C ILE A 73 2.52 12.06 12.75
N SER A 74 2.83 11.40 13.86
CA SER A 74 4.12 11.60 14.53
C SER A 74 4.70 10.34 15.16
N ASN A 75 6.03 10.27 15.15
CA ASN A 75 6.85 9.31 15.88
C ASN A 75 6.55 7.82 15.57
N GLY A 76 5.85 7.55 14.46
CA GLY A 76 5.46 6.19 14.09
C GLY A 76 4.46 5.51 15.03
N ASN A 77 3.82 6.26 15.94
CA ASN A 77 2.91 5.69 16.93
C ASN A 77 1.70 6.56 17.27
N LYS A 78 1.59 7.75 16.69
CA LYS A 78 0.50 8.67 17.00
C LYS A 78 -0.08 9.29 15.74
N ILE A 79 -1.40 9.23 15.63
CA ILE A 79 -2.22 9.99 14.68
C ILE A 79 -3.25 10.77 15.47
N THR A 80 -3.24 12.10 15.33
CA THR A 80 -4.31 12.96 15.82
C THR A 80 -5.10 13.46 14.63
N TYR A 81 -6.42 13.46 14.71
CA TYR A 81 -7.26 13.97 13.65
C TYR A 81 -8.27 15.00 14.14
N GLN A 82 -8.61 15.92 13.25
CA GLN A 82 -9.67 16.92 13.46
C GLN A 82 -10.53 16.94 12.20
N LEU A 83 -11.82 16.68 12.36
CA LEU A 83 -12.78 16.62 11.25
C LEU A 83 -13.37 17.99 10.97
N TYR A 84 -13.66 18.27 9.69
CA TYR A 84 -14.47 19.42 9.31
C TYR A 84 -15.96 19.08 9.41
N GLU A 85 -16.80 20.09 9.63
CA GLU A 85 -18.24 19.93 9.63
C GLU A 85 -18.73 19.43 8.26
N GLY A 86 -19.59 18.39 8.26
CA GLY A 86 -20.14 17.81 7.04
C GLY A 86 -19.15 16.95 6.23
N TYR A 87 -18.08 16.48 6.85
CA TYR A 87 -17.10 15.60 6.20
C TYR A 87 -17.72 14.33 5.62
N ASP A 88 -17.14 13.83 4.52
CA ASP A 88 -17.50 12.53 3.98
C ASP A 88 -16.75 11.42 4.74
N TYR A 89 -17.53 10.58 5.43
CA TYR A 89 -17.00 9.52 6.27
C TYR A 89 -16.12 8.51 5.50
N MET A 90 -16.56 8.09 4.30
CA MET A 90 -15.82 7.08 3.54
C MET A 90 -14.49 7.61 3.02
N HIS A 91 -14.44 8.89 2.64
CA HIS A 91 -13.19 9.54 2.26
C HIS A 91 -12.23 9.69 3.46
N VAL A 92 -12.73 10.05 4.64
CA VAL A 92 -11.90 10.11 5.85
C VAL A 92 -11.38 8.73 6.24
N ASN A 93 -12.23 7.70 6.19
CA ASN A 93 -11.81 6.31 6.44
C ASN A 93 -10.69 5.88 5.48
N GLU A 94 -10.85 6.14 4.17
CA GLU A 94 -9.82 5.84 3.16
C GLU A 94 -8.51 6.59 3.44
N LEU A 95 -8.58 7.88 3.79
CA LEU A 95 -7.40 8.66 4.16
C LEU A 95 -6.68 8.08 5.39
N ILE A 96 -7.41 7.61 6.38
CA ILE A 96 -6.80 7.00 7.56
C ILE A 96 -6.07 5.71 7.15
N VAL A 97 -6.75 4.80 6.48
CA VAL A 97 -6.17 3.47 6.19
C VAL A 97 -5.13 3.49 5.06
N CYS A 98 -5.33 4.30 4.01
CA CYS A 98 -4.45 4.33 2.85
C CYS A 98 -3.38 5.43 2.88
N PHE A 99 -3.54 6.47 3.70
CA PHE A 99 -2.57 7.56 3.79
C PHE A 99 -1.92 7.61 5.17
N CYS A 100 -2.70 7.86 6.25
CA CYS A 100 -2.11 8.08 7.58
C CYS A 100 -1.32 6.85 8.07
N MET A 101 -1.88 5.64 7.90
CA MET A 101 -1.21 4.41 8.31
C MET A 101 0.03 4.11 7.46
N VAL A 102 0.04 4.47 6.18
CA VAL A 102 1.22 4.32 5.32
C VAL A 102 2.34 5.29 5.73
N VAL A 103 2.00 6.55 6.03
CA VAL A 103 2.97 7.52 6.58
C VAL A 103 3.55 7.02 7.90
N LEU A 104 2.70 6.48 8.77
CA LEU A 104 3.12 5.94 10.05
C LEU A 104 4.05 4.72 9.88
N ALA A 105 3.75 3.80 8.95
CA ALA A 105 4.61 2.68 8.62
C ALA A 105 5.99 3.15 8.10
N TYR A 106 6.03 4.21 7.28
CA TYR A 106 7.28 4.85 6.86
C TYR A 106 8.05 5.42 8.05
N GLN A 107 7.40 6.17 8.96
CA GLN A 107 8.04 6.72 10.17
C GLN A 107 8.61 5.61 11.07
N ARG A 108 8.03 4.42 11.08
CA ARG A 108 8.59 3.23 11.72
C ARG A 108 9.75 2.61 10.94
N GLY A 109 10.03 3.12 9.77
CA GLY A 109 11.11 2.67 8.90
C GLY A 109 10.83 1.37 8.16
N MET A 110 9.58 1.03 7.93
CA MET A 110 9.19 -0.08 7.05
C MET A 110 9.50 0.29 5.59
N VAL A 111 9.92 -0.68 4.79
CA VAL A 111 10.10 -0.50 3.35
C VAL A 111 8.73 -0.61 2.68
N LEU A 112 8.32 0.44 1.97
CA LEU A 112 7.02 0.52 1.34
C LEU A 112 7.11 0.27 -0.16
N ILE A 113 6.53 -0.82 -0.62
CA ILE A 113 6.50 -1.21 -2.04
C ILE A 113 5.11 -0.95 -2.61
N HIS A 114 5.05 -0.28 -3.77
CA HIS A 114 3.81 -0.13 -4.53
C HIS A 114 3.48 -1.45 -5.24
N GLY A 115 2.42 -2.12 -4.80
CA GLY A 115 2.04 -3.42 -5.33
C GLY A 115 0.98 -4.12 -4.50
N SER A 116 0.74 -5.38 -4.83
CA SER A 116 -0.17 -6.27 -4.11
C SER A 116 0.61 -7.38 -3.42
N GLY A 117 0.30 -7.66 -2.16
CA GLY A 117 0.87 -8.76 -1.37
C GLY A 117 -0.08 -9.94 -1.33
N ILE A 118 0.42 -11.12 -1.64
CA ILE A 118 -0.34 -12.38 -1.69
C ILE A 118 0.27 -13.38 -0.72
N ASN A 119 -0.57 -14.08 0.02
CA ASN A 119 -0.18 -15.28 0.76
C ASN A 119 0.02 -16.42 -0.25
N TYR A 120 1.26 -16.67 -0.62
CA TYR A 120 1.65 -17.72 -1.55
C TYR A 120 2.38 -18.83 -0.79
N LYS A 121 1.72 -19.98 -0.60
CA LYS A 121 2.29 -21.13 0.14
C LYS A 121 2.81 -20.76 1.55
N ASN A 122 2.01 -20.00 2.30
CA ASN A 122 2.32 -19.48 3.65
C ASN A 122 3.54 -18.55 3.72
N ARG A 123 3.88 -17.89 2.61
CA ARG A 123 4.89 -16.83 2.54
C ARG A 123 4.39 -15.68 1.68
N ALA A 124 4.95 -14.50 1.88
CA ALA A 124 4.56 -13.35 1.10
C ALA A 124 5.19 -13.37 -0.31
N LEU A 125 4.33 -13.27 -1.32
CA LEU A 125 4.67 -12.93 -2.69
C LEU A 125 4.20 -11.51 -2.97
N ILE A 126 5.11 -10.60 -3.34
CA ILE A 126 4.75 -9.25 -3.76
C ILE A 126 4.70 -9.17 -5.28
N ILE A 127 3.60 -8.65 -5.81
CA ILE A 127 3.41 -8.33 -7.22
C ILE A 127 3.52 -6.83 -7.39
N SER A 128 4.52 -6.36 -8.12
CA SER A 128 4.80 -4.94 -8.34
C SER A 128 5.02 -4.64 -9.83
N GLY A 129 5.29 -3.37 -10.16
CA GLY A 129 5.52 -2.89 -11.53
C GLY A 129 4.86 -1.53 -11.77
N LEU A 130 5.09 -0.94 -12.92
CA LEU A 130 4.55 0.37 -13.26
C LEU A 130 3.02 0.37 -13.37
N SER A 131 2.41 1.56 -13.34
CA SER A 131 0.97 1.72 -13.60
C SER A 131 0.62 1.12 -14.97
N GLY A 132 -0.45 0.31 -15.03
CA GLY A 132 -0.86 -0.38 -16.26
C GLY A 132 -0.01 -1.60 -16.67
N ALA A 133 0.96 -2.03 -15.86
CA ALA A 133 1.74 -3.24 -16.13
C ALA A 133 0.91 -4.53 -15.99
N GLY A 134 -0.16 -4.54 -15.20
CA GLY A 134 -1.02 -5.71 -15.00
C GLY A 134 -1.00 -6.28 -13.58
N LYS A 135 -0.45 -5.55 -12.59
CA LYS A 135 -0.40 -5.97 -11.18
C LYS A 135 -1.75 -6.47 -10.66
N SER A 136 -2.77 -5.61 -10.72
CA SER A 136 -4.11 -5.93 -10.20
C SER A 136 -4.74 -7.11 -10.93
N SER A 137 -4.50 -7.25 -12.25
CA SER A 137 -5.02 -8.40 -13.03
C SER A 137 -4.37 -9.71 -12.61
N LEU A 138 -3.05 -9.71 -12.36
CA LEU A 138 -2.35 -10.92 -11.89
C LEU A 138 -2.73 -11.24 -10.44
N ALA A 139 -2.89 -10.23 -9.59
CA ALA A 139 -3.40 -10.42 -8.23
C ALA A 139 -4.81 -11.02 -8.26
N ASP A 140 -5.71 -10.52 -9.14
CA ASP A 140 -7.04 -11.08 -9.36
C ASP A 140 -7.01 -12.56 -9.74
N GLU A 141 -6.17 -12.92 -10.72
CA GLU A 141 -6.04 -14.30 -11.17
C GLU A 141 -5.57 -15.23 -10.03
N LEU A 142 -4.65 -14.75 -9.17
CA LEU A 142 -4.21 -15.54 -8.02
C LEU A 142 -5.31 -15.67 -6.96
N LEU A 143 -6.12 -14.63 -6.71
CA LEU A 143 -7.28 -14.73 -5.83
C LEU A 143 -8.33 -15.71 -6.39
N ASP A 144 -8.57 -15.71 -7.70
CA ASP A 144 -9.45 -16.65 -8.37
C ASP A 144 -8.93 -18.11 -8.30
N ARG A 145 -7.62 -18.30 -8.02
CA ARG A 145 -6.98 -19.59 -7.70
C ARG A 145 -6.93 -19.92 -6.20
N ASN A 146 -7.72 -19.22 -5.39
CA ASN A 146 -7.83 -19.40 -3.93
C ASN A 146 -6.57 -19.01 -3.12
N TYR A 147 -5.66 -18.20 -3.67
CA TYR A 147 -4.69 -17.51 -2.84
C TYR A 147 -5.37 -16.35 -2.11
N LEU A 148 -4.81 -15.93 -0.98
CA LEU A 148 -5.37 -14.82 -0.19
C LEU A 148 -4.50 -13.58 -0.30
N MET A 149 -5.11 -12.41 -0.27
CA MET A 149 -4.43 -11.12 -0.27
C MET A 149 -4.04 -10.72 1.16
N ILE A 150 -2.85 -10.15 1.34
CA ILE A 150 -2.41 -9.55 2.60
C ILE A 150 -2.39 -8.02 2.54
N ALA A 151 -2.20 -7.46 1.35
CA ALA A 151 -2.16 -6.00 1.14
C ALA A 151 -2.46 -5.67 -0.33
N ASP A 152 -3.08 -4.52 -0.60
CA ASP A 152 -3.23 -3.95 -1.94
C ASP A 152 -2.75 -2.50 -1.96
N ASP A 153 -2.31 -2.04 -3.13
CA ASP A 153 -1.76 -0.71 -3.41
C ASP A 153 -0.42 -0.42 -2.71
N VAL A 154 -0.30 -0.66 -1.41
CA VAL A 154 0.94 -0.52 -0.64
C VAL A 154 1.20 -1.74 0.22
N VAL A 155 2.35 -2.38 0.04
CA VAL A 155 2.86 -3.44 0.90
C VAL A 155 3.95 -2.87 1.80
N ALA A 156 3.70 -2.84 3.11
CA ALA A 156 4.71 -2.46 4.10
C ALA A 156 5.53 -3.68 4.50
N ILE A 157 6.84 -3.54 4.51
CA ILE A 157 7.79 -4.62 4.79
C ILE A 157 8.68 -4.22 5.96
N ASP A 158 8.60 -4.97 7.04
CA ASP A 158 9.57 -4.87 8.13
C ASP A 158 10.80 -5.73 7.82
N SER A 159 11.93 -5.10 7.56
CA SER A 159 13.22 -5.74 7.32
C SER A 159 14.16 -5.66 8.52
N SER A 160 13.68 -5.30 9.72
CA SER A 160 14.50 -5.17 10.92
C SER A 160 15.07 -6.50 11.42
N ASN A 161 14.31 -7.56 11.27
CA ASN A 161 14.67 -8.93 11.68
C ASN A 161 15.55 -9.67 10.66
N ALA A 162 15.94 -10.89 11.00
CA ALA A 162 16.73 -11.79 10.14
C ALA A 162 15.95 -12.19 8.86
N ILE A 163 14.64 -12.33 8.98
CA ILE A 163 13.72 -12.56 7.86
C ILE A 163 12.80 -11.36 7.78
N ALA A 164 12.71 -10.75 6.60
CA ALA A 164 11.79 -9.65 6.36
C ALA A 164 10.34 -10.16 6.38
N GLN A 165 9.43 -9.36 6.90
CA GLN A 165 8.00 -9.68 6.96
C GLN A 165 7.18 -8.66 6.18
N ALA A 166 6.30 -9.15 5.30
CA ALA A 166 5.26 -8.34 4.72
C ALA A 166 4.09 -8.23 5.70
N CYS A 167 3.71 -7.01 6.01
CA CYS A 167 2.67 -6.73 6.99
C CYS A 167 1.28 -6.75 6.35
N ALA A 168 0.35 -7.48 6.96
CA ALA A 168 -1.05 -7.47 6.55
C ALA A 168 -1.65 -6.07 6.77
N SER A 169 -2.28 -5.52 5.72
CA SER A 169 -2.84 -4.16 5.75
C SER A 169 -4.28 -4.14 6.25
N PHE A 170 -5.24 -4.26 5.37
CA PHE A 170 -6.68 -4.28 5.64
C PHE A 170 -7.41 -4.93 4.44
N PRO A 171 -8.61 -5.52 4.64
CA PRO A 171 -9.31 -6.31 3.64
C PRO A 171 -10.04 -5.45 2.59
N MET A 172 -9.33 -4.53 1.96
CA MET A 172 -9.87 -3.69 0.91
C MET A 172 -8.90 -3.64 -0.27
N ARG A 173 -9.44 -3.63 -1.48
CA ARG A 173 -8.64 -3.43 -2.68
C ARG A 173 -9.25 -2.35 -3.57
N LYS A 174 -8.41 -1.76 -4.42
CA LYS A 174 -8.80 -0.72 -5.37
C LYS A 174 -8.84 -1.31 -6.79
N LEU A 175 -10.02 -1.36 -7.39
CA LEU A 175 -10.21 -1.80 -8.77
C LEU A 175 -10.51 -0.63 -9.70
N CYS A 176 -9.93 -0.63 -10.90
CA CYS A 176 -10.32 0.28 -11.96
C CYS A 176 -11.74 -0.05 -12.48
N ALA A 177 -12.42 0.94 -13.04
CA ALA A 177 -13.80 0.85 -13.51
C ALA A 177 -14.05 -0.33 -14.47
N ASP A 178 -13.10 -0.63 -15.37
CA ASP A 178 -13.16 -1.76 -16.29
C ASP A 178 -13.08 -3.13 -15.58
N ALA A 179 -12.31 -3.22 -14.50
CA ALA A 179 -12.22 -4.43 -13.69
C ALA A 179 -13.50 -4.65 -12.86
N VAL A 180 -14.08 -3.56 -12.34
CA VAL A 180 -15.37 -3.58 -11.63
C VAL A 180 -16.47 -4.13 -12.54
N GLU A 181 -16.58 -3.61 -13.76
CA GLU A 181 -17.56 -4.08 -14.76
C GLU A 181 -17.34 -5.56 -15.14
N ARG A 182 -16.11 -5.94 -15.42
CA ARG A 182 -15.77 -7.31 -15.79
C ARG A 182 -16.10 -8.33 -14.70
N LYS A 183 -15.98 -7.93 -13.43
CA LYS A 183 -16.34 -8.77 -12.27
C LYS A 183 -17.83 -8.69 -11.90
N GLY A 184 -18.62 -7.87 -12.59
CA GLY A 184 -20.07 -7.78 -12.38
C GLY A 184 -20.49 -6.99 -11.14
N TYR A 185 -19.62 -6.17 -10.57
CA TYR A 185 -20.00 -5.29 -9.45
C TYR A 185 -20.81 -4.10 -9.95
N ASP A 186 -21.83 -3.70 -9.18
CA ASP A 186 -22.57 -2.45 -9.44
C ASP A 186 -21.78 -1.26 -8.86
N LYS A 187 -21.34 -0.36 -9.72
CA LYS A 187 -20.59 0.84 -9.31
C LYS A 187 -21.34 1.73 -8.32
N ARG A 188 -22.68 1.67 -8.30
CA ARG A 188 -23.52 2.46 -7.39
C ARG A 188 -23.39 2.01 -5.93
N ASP A 189 -23.02 0.76 -5.72
CA ASP A 189 -22.86 0.16 -4.39
C ASP A 189 -21.43 0.27 -3.86
N LEU A 190 -20.52 0.83 -4.69
CA LEU A 190 -19.10 0.91 -4.37
C LEU A 190 -18.66 2.33 -4.03
N PHE A 191 -17.71 2.42 -3.11
CA PHE A 191 -17.05 3.69 -2.82
C PHE A 191 -16.05 4.05 -3.92
N LYS A 192 -16.28 5.19 -4.58
CA LYS A 192 -15.36 5.74 -5.57
C LYS A 192 -14.16 6.38 -4.86
N VAL A 193 -12.99 5.80 -5.06
CA VAL A 193 -11.75 6.29 -4.46
C VAL A 193 -11.24 7.49 -5.24
N PRO A 194 -10.80 8.57 -4.57
CA PRO A 194 -10.10 9.66 -5.24
C PRO A 194 -8.80 9.16 -5.88
N ASP A 195 -8.72 9.29 -7.20
CA ASP A 195 -7.53 8.96 -7.98
C ASP A 195 -7.43 9.94 -9.16
N LEU A 196 -6.26 10.54 -9.35
CA LEU A 196 -6.04 11.57 -10.36
C LEU A 196 -5.88 11.01 -11.78
N GLU A 197 -5.50 9.73 -11.89
CA GLU A 197 -5.18 9.13 -13.19
C GLU A 197 -6.32 8.28 -13.74
N ARG A 198 -7.07 7.58 -12.86
CA ARG A 198 -8.08 6.60 -13.27
C ARG A 198 -9.27 6.55 -12.31
N GLU A 199 -10.42 6.23 -12.86
CA GLU A 199 -11.59 5.93 -12.04
C GLU A 199 -11.42 4.59 -11.33
N LYS A 200 -11.35 4.63 -9.98
CA LYS A 200 -11.17 3.47 -9.12
C LYS A 200 -12.26 3.36 -8.07
N TYR A 201 -12.53 2.15 -7.64
CA TYR A 201 -13.51 1.82 -6.62
C TYR A 201 -12.88 0.91 -5.56
N ALA A 202 -13.22 1.18 -4.31
CA ALA A 202 -12.84 0.34 -3.18
C ALA A 202 -13.82 -0.84 -3.03
N ILE A 203 -13.26 -2.03 -2.87
CA ILE A 203 -14.02 -3.28 -2.71
C ILE A 203 -13.48 -4.01 -1.49
N MET A 204 -14.41 -4.43 -0.61
CA MET A 204 -14.08 -5.26 0.54
C MET A 204 -13.86 -6.72 0.09
N ILE A 205 -12.84 -7.37 0.65
CA ILE A 205 -12.40 -8.72 0.27
C ILE A 205 -12.20 -9.64 1.48
N ASP A 206 -13.06 -9.51 2.50
CA ASP A 206 -12.90 -10.21 3.78
C ASP A 206 -12.64 -11.72 3.63
N GLU A 207 -13.37 -12.40 2.75
CA GLU A 207 -13.21 -13.84 2.47
C GLU A 207 -11.90 -14.19 1.73
N GLN A 208 -11.32 -13.25 1.01
CA GLN A 208 -10.08 -13.40 0.24
C GLN A 208 -8.89 -12.71 0.92
N TYR A 209 -9.03 -12.33 2.19
CA TYR A 209 -8.00 -11.62 2.94
C TYR A 209 -7.34 -12.51 3.99
N TYR A 210 -6.02 -12.38 4.12
CA TYR A 210 -5.21 -13.03 5.15
C TYR A 210 -4.67 -11.96 6.11
N ALA A 211 -5.11 -12.02 7.36
CA ALA A 211 -4.93 -10.95 8.35
C ALA A 211 -3.58 -10.97 9.09
N GLU A 212 -2.73 -11.98 8.86
CA GLU A 212 -1.46 -12.12 9.56
C GLU A 212 -0.27 -11.67 8.70
N ASN A 213 0.79 -11.21 9.36
CA ASN A 213 2.06 -10.92 8.70
C ASN A 213 2.70 -12.21 8.20
N LEU A 214 3.36 -12.14 7.05
CA LEU A 214 4.02 -13.29 6.43
C LEU A 214 5.50 -13.03 6.19
N ASP A 215 6.31 -14.04 6.42
CA ASP A 215 7.70 -14.02 6.02
C ASP A 215 7.83 -13.80 4.51
N MET A 216 8.67 -12.86 4.13
CA MET A 216 8.93 -12.57 2.73
C MET A 216 9.65 -13.74 2.04
N ALA A 217 9.18 -14.10 0.84
CA ALA A 217 9.87 -15.03 -0.03
C ALA A 217 10.30 -14.38 -1.33
N ASN A 218 9.33 -13.86 -2.06
CA ASN A 218 9.52 -13.46 -3.45
C ASN A 218 8.88 -12.10 -3.74
N MET A 219 9.52 -11.36 -4.65
CA MET A 219 8.93 -10.20 -5.31
C MET A 219 8.97 -10.42 -6.81
N VAL A 220 7.85 -10.21 -7.48
CA VAL A 220 7.72 -10.26 -8.95
C VAL A 220 7.39 -8.87 -9.45
N VAL A 221 8.23 -8.32 -10.31
CA VAL A 221 8.01 -7.04 -10.98
C VAL A 221 7.53 -7.31 -12.40
N ILE A 222 6.34 -6.82 -12.74
CA ILE A 222 5.76 -7.00 -14.09
C ILE A 222 6.25 -5.88 -15.00
N GLU A 223 6.75 -6.26 -16.16
CA GLU A 223 7.11 -5.38 -17.26
C GLU A 223 6.41 -5.80 -18.55
N LYS A 224 6.16 -4.83 -19.42
CA LYS A 224 5.74 -5.09 -20.81
C LYS A 224 6.95 -5.21 -21.69
N GLY A 225 6.93 -6.11 -22.66
CA GLY A 225 8.04 -6.28 -23.58
C GLY A 225 7.65 -6.98 -24.87
N ALA A 226 8.58 -6.94 -25.84
CA ALA A 226 8.44 -7.57 -27.15
C ALA A 226 8.73 -9.08 -27.06
N VAL A 227 7.87 -9.79 -26.30
CA VAL A 227 7.92 -11.25 -26.14
C VAL A 227 6.63 -11.88 -26.66
N GLU A 228 6.69 -13.13 -27.13
CA GLU A 228 5.51 -13.84 -27.62
C GLU A 228 4.66 -14.45 -26.50
N LYS A 229 5.33 -14.86 -25.43
CA LYS A 229 4.76 -15.48 -24.22
C LYS A 229 5.39 -14.85 -22.97
N PRO A 230 4.72 -14.94 -21.81
CA PRO A 230 5.32 -14.47 -20.55
C PRO A 230 6.64 -15.19 -20.25
N GLU A 231 7.62 -14.42 -19.79
CA GLU A 231 8.93 -14.89 -19.36
C GLU A 231 9.20 -14.44 -17.94
N LEU A 232 9.76 -15.33 -17.10
CA LEU A 232 10.12 -15.02 -15.71
C LEU A 232 11.63 -15.18 -15.55
N ARG A 233 12.30 -14.09 -15.16
CA ARG A 233 13.76 -14.05 -14.96
C ARG A 233 14.11 -13.65 -13.53
N GLU A 234 14.93 -14.43 -12.84
CA GLU A 234 15.46 -14.06 -11.54
C GLU A 234 16.49 -12.94 -11.67
N ILE A 235 16.36 -11.92 -10.83
CA ILE A 235 17.29 -10.80 -10.71
C ILE A 235 18.23 -11.05 -9.54
N LYS A 236 19.53 -10.89 -9.74
CA LYS A 236 20.58 -11.17 -8.76
C LYS A 236 21.45 -9.96 -8.46
N GLY A 237 22.13 -10.01 -7.31
CA GLY A 237 23.12 -9.01 -6.93
C GLY A 237 22.55 -7.59 -6.84
N ALA A 238 23.38 -6.62 -7.23
CA ALA A 238 23.05 -5.20 -7.11
C ALA A 238 21.86 -4.75 -8.02
N GLU A 239 21.54 -5.50 -9.07
CA GLU A 239 20.40 -5.20 -9.93
C GLU A 239 19.07 -5.19 -9.16
N LYS A 240 18.94 -6.01 -8.10
CA LYS A 240 17.77 -6.00 -7.23
C LYS A 240 17.46 -4.63 -6.64
N LEU A 241 18.50 -3.84 -6.29
CA LEU A 241 18.33 -2.52 -5.71
C LEU A 241 17.62 -1.57 -6.67
N LYS A 242 17.95 -1.62 -7.97
CA LYS A 242 17.27 -0.83 -9.00
C LYS A 242 15.78 -1.13 -9.02
N TYR A 243 15.41 -2.41 -9.02
CA TYR A 243 14.00 -2.80 -9.03
C TYR A 243 13.28 -2.42 -7.74
N LEU A 244 13.88 -2.62 -6.58
CA LEU A 244 13.30 -2.21 -5.31
C LEU A 244 13.07 -0.71 -5.26
N VAL A 245 14.08 0.11 -5.57
CA VAL A 245 13.98 1.57 -5.54
C VAL A 245 12.94 2.09 -6.52
N ASN A 246 12.86 1.52 -7.73
CA ASN A 246 11.89 1.93 -8.74
C ASN A 246 10.44 1.57 -8.38
N ASN A 247 10.24 0.60 -7.49
CA ASN A 247 8.94 0.15 -7.04
C ASN A 247 8.59 0.59 -5.59
N LEU A 248 9.42 1.44 -4.98
CA LEU A 248 9.01 2.10 -3.74
C LEU A 248 7.75 2.92 -3.97
N VAL A 249 6.94 3.02 -2.95
CA VAL A 249 5.83 3.97 -2.94
C VAL A 249 6.40 5.35 -3.18
N GLN A 250 6.26 5.83 -4.39
CA GLN A 250 6.83 7.08 -4.88
C GLN A 250 5.81 7.91 -5.65
N LYS A 251 6.14 9.15 -5.66
CA LYS A 251 5.94 10.18 -6.66
C LYS A 251 4.71 11.05 -6.54
N ASN A 252 3.49 10.61 -6.45
CA ASN A 252 2.40 11.58 -6.54
C ASN A 252 1.68 11.81 -5.21
N PHE A 253 1.55 10.77 -4.42
CA PHE A 253 0.92 10.85 -3.10
C PHE A 253 1.94 11.01 -1.96
N TYR A 254 3.15 10.48 -2.15
CA TYR A 254 4.19 10.41 -1.11
C TYR A 254 5.51 11.08 -1.51
N LYS A 255 5.47 12.21 -2.21
CA LYS A 255 6.65 13.08 -2.35
C LYS A 255 7.28 13.43 -1.00
N THR A 256 6.58 13.09 0.07
CA THR A 256 6.99 13.20 1.47
C THR A 256 7.90 12.06 1.95
N ILE A 257 7.92 10.91 1.27
CA ILE A 257 8.82 9.82 1.61
C ILE A 257 10.19 10.12 0.98
N LYS A 258 11.16 10.47 1.83
CA LYS A 258 12.56 10.62 1.40
C LYS A 258 13.29 9.31 1.54
N VAL A 259 14.03 8.94 0.52
CA VAL A 259 15.02 7.87 0.62
C VAL A 259 16.26 8.44 1.31
N THR A 260 16.29 8.32 2.64
CA THR A 260 17.46 8.68 3.47
C THR A 260 18.49 7.56 3.42
N ASP A 261 19.72 7.82 3.89
CA ASP A 261 20.76 6.78 3.97
C ASP A 261 20.30 5.58 4.83
N ASP A 262 19.59 5.84 5.93
CA ASP A 262 19.07 4.77 6.79
C ASP A 262 17.94 3.99 6.13
N TYR A 263 17.09 4.65 5.35
CA TYR A 263 16.06 3.96 4.56
C TYR A 263 16.70 3.13 3.45
N MET A 264 17.76 3.64 2.80
CA MET A 264 18.54 2.88 1.81
C MET A 264 19.19 1.64 2.42
N LYS A 265 19.76 1.70 3.63
CA LYS A 265 20.30 0.53 4.33
C LYS A 265 19.23 -0.57 4.51
N LYS A 266 18.00 -0.19 4.82
CA LYS A 266 16.87 -1.14 4.93
C LYS A 266 16.51 -1.78 3.60
N ILE A 267 16.52 -1.01 2.51
CA ILE A 267 16.30 -1.54 1.15
C ILE A 267 17.39 -2.54 0.77
N VAL A 268 18.67 -2.23 1.07
CA VAL A 268 19.80 -3.15 0.84
C VAL A 268 19.62 -4.43 1.66
N LYS A 269 19.23 -4.30 2.93
CA LYS A 269 18.95 -5.45 3.78
C LYS A 269 17.83 -6.31 3.21
N LEU A 270 16.72 -5.71 2.79
CA LEU A 270 15.61 -6.40 2.13
C LEU A 270 16.07 -7.12 0.86
N ALA A 271 16.88 -6.47 0.00
CA ALA A 271 17.40 -7.07 -1.22
C ALA A 271 18.16 -8.39 -0.97
N ASN A 272 18.84 -8.49 0.18
CA ASN A 272 19.57 -9.70 0.58
C ASN A 272 18.66 -10.80 1.16
N GLN A 273 17.45 -10.45 1.59
CA GLN A 273 16.52 -11.37 2.25
C GLN A 273 15.50 -12.01 1.31
N ILE A 274 15.29 -11.44 0.10
CA ILE A 274 14.26 -11.90 -0.83
C ILE A 274 14.83 -12.38 -2.16
N LYS A 275 14.08 -13.23 -2.85
CA LYS A 275 14.27 -13.43 -4.29
C LYS A 275 13.44 -12.42 -5.06
N LEU A 276 14.00 -11.88 -6.13
CA LEU A 276 13.34 -10.91 -6.99
C LEU A 276 13.33 -11.44 -8.43
N TYR A 277 12.17 -11.35 -9.06
CA TYR A 277 11.96 -11.78 -10.43
C TYR A 277 11.38 -10.62 -11.26
N VAL A 278 11.72 -10.60 -12.54
CA VAL A 278 11.01 -9.79 -13.53
C VAL A 278 10.16 -10.71 -14.38
N LEU A 279 8.87 -10.41 -14.44
CA LEU A 279 7.89 -11.06 -15.30
C LEU A 279 7.66 -10.17 -16.53
N ILE A 280 8.24 -10.55 -17.65
CA ILE A 280 8.03 -9.85 -18.92
C ILE A 280 6.82 -10.45 -19.60
N ARG A 281 5.82 -9.63 -19.92
CA ARG A 281 4.62 -10.05 -20.64
C ARG A 281 4.47 -9.37 -22.00
N PRO A 282 3.82 -10.00 -22.97
CA PRO A 282 3.46 -9.35 -24.24
C PRO A 282 2.68 -8.05 -24.02
N GLU A 283 2.94 -7.03 -24.84
CA GLU A 283 2.26 -5.74 -24.76
C GLU A 283 0.79 -5.85 -25.19
N ASP A 284 0.52 -6.56 -26.29
CA ASP A 284 -0.75 -6.57 -27.00
C ASP A 284 -1.63 -7.80 -26.71
N LYS A 285 -1.23 -8.66 -25.77
CA LYS A 285 -1.97 -9.89 -25.43
C LYS A 285 -2.34 -9.93 -23.96
N ILE A 286 -3.52 -10.48 -23.69
CA ILE A 286 -3.95 -10.81 -22.33
C ILE A 286 -3.40 -12.21 -22.01
N THR A 287 -2.40 -12.27 -21.14
CA THR A 287 -1.70 -13.53 -20.78
C THR A 287 -1.65 -13.75 -19.28
N VAL A 288 -2.68 -13.28 -18.56
CA VAL A 288 -2.67 -13.31 -17.10
C VAL A 288 -2.65 -14.73 -16.53
N LYS A 289 -3.36 -15.67 -17.18
CA LYS A 289 -3.38 -17.08 -16.76
C LYS A 289 -2.01 -17.72 -16.93
N GLU A 290 -1.37 -17.51 -18.08
CA GLU A 290 -0.02 -18.01 -18.35
C GLU A 290 1.02 -17.40 -17.43
N GLN A 291 0.83 -16.13 -16.99
CA GLN A 291 1.68 -15.49 -16.00
C GLN A 291 1.55 -16.18 -14.63
N ALA A 292 0.32 -16.47 -14.20
CA ALA A 292 0.07 -17.19 -12.95
C ALA A 292 0.63 -18.62 -13.00
N ASP A 293 0.42 -19.36 -14.11
CA ASP A 293 0.98 -20.70 -14.32
C ASP A 293 2.52 -20.69 -14.22
N LEU A 294 3.15 -19.67 -14.81
CA LEU A 294 4.60 -19.52 -14.77
C LEU A 294 5.12 -19.25 -13.35
N ILE A 295 4.41 -18.43 -12.55
CA ILE A 295 4.69 -18.19 -11.14
C ILE A 295 4.58 -19.49 -10.34
N GLU A 296 3.45 -20.21 -10.47
CA GLU A 296 3.20 -21.44 -9.74
C GLU A 296 4.22 -22.55 -10.04
N LYS A 297 4.70 -22.61 -11.27
CA LYS A 297 5.73 -23.55 -11.71
C LYS A 297 7.13 -23.20 -11.20
N THR A 298 7.43 -21.92 -11.00
CA THR A 298 8.80 -21.44 -10.75
C THR A 298 9.06 -21.16 -9.27
N LEU A 299 8.04 -20.65 -8.52
CA LEU A 299 8.14 -20.28 -7.11
C LEU A 299 7.53 -21.35 -6.21
#